data_59f8242e1b0fdcfdc0e00c3298ecfd1d
#
_entry.id   59f8242e1b0fdcfdc0e00c3298ecfd1d
#
_cell.length_a   1.000
_cell.length_b   1.000
_cell.length_c   1.000
_cell.angle_alpha   90.00
_cell.angle_beta   90.00
_cell.angle_gamma   90.00
#
_symmetry.space_group_name_H-M   'P 1'
#
loop_
_entity.id
_entity.type
_entity.pdbx_description
1 polymer ?
#
loop_
_entity_poly.entity_id
_entity_poly.type
_entity_poly.pdbx_seq_one_letter_code
_entity_poly.pdbx_strand_id
1 'polypeptide(L)'
;AFQDYWDNLPQINSYEDSVGLHEAPFTQRFERLGFTSDVYVNTEDLEGFTLQPILFAPKQLIAERRCPIFKRRSFFHSYEDVLHQAVGNATVELYEYLRDHTDFDTNLIWDNALRSMNMADLVKNLQLTYVLPTQAVAREPKPQKVALIAHLYYMDLLEPTLAYARSMPEGTDFILTVGSQEKVELVEEACKDLPYNVTVRLIENRGRDVSALLVGCKDIVSDYDLVCFIHDKKVTQLSPYTVGEGFARKCFDNLLPTREFVENVISTFDSEPRLGLLSPTPPNHADYFPIYSYSWGPNFDRTKMLLEKELNLSVPLDAHKEVIAPLGTMFWFRPAALKPLFDHDWQWEDFPPEPNDIDGTILHAIERAYGYVAQASGYFCGWLFSDSFARIELTNLSYYTREFTTAVSQHWGVDVEQRMVQQIRSARSTRQQVKDQASRWIPTAVRSPLKSAYRRVRRIGE
;
A
#
# COMPACT_ATOMS: atom_id res chain seq x y z
N ALA A 1 17.05 41.23 -19.36
CA ALA A 1 15.77 40.55 -19.68
C ALA A 1 15.55 39.32 -18.77
N PHE A 2 16.50 38.35 -18.79
CA PHE A 2 16.32 37.12 -17.97
C PHE A 2 16.38 37.46 -16.48
N GLN A 3 17.41 38.18 -16.04
CA GLN A 3 17.54 38.63 -14.66
C GLN A 3 16.38 39.52 -14.22
N ASP A 4 15.99 40.50 -15.07
CA ASP A 4 14.84 41.38 -14.78
C ASP A 4 13.54 40.62 -14.65
N TYR A 5 13.39 39.49 -15.35
CA TYR A 5 12.21 38.62 -15.19
C TYR A 5 12.15 38.02 -13.79
N TRP A 6 13.28 37.49 -13.30
CA TRP A 6 13.32 36.86 -11.96
C TRP A 6 13.28 37.91 -10.85
N ASP A 7 13.96 39.03 -11.00
CA ASP A 7 13.98 40.12 -10.01
C ASP A 7 12.60 40.76 -9.81
N ASN A 8 11.76 40.73 -10.85
CA ASN A 8 10.41 41.32 -10.83
C ASN A 8 9.31 40.25 -10.76
N LEU A 9 9.65 38.99 -10.42
CA LEU A 9 8.67 37.92 -10.27
C LEU A 9 7.76 38.21 -9.05
N PRO A 10 6.44 38.31 -9.23
CA PRO A 10 5.54 38.49 -8.09
C PRO A 10 5.55 37.24 -7.21
N GLN A 11 5.21 37.42 -5.92
CA GLN A 11 5.03 36.30 -5.02
C GLN A 11 3.92 35.38 -5.54
N ILE A 12 4.23 34.10 -5.69
CA ILE A 12 3.32 33.06 -6.19
C ILE A 12 2.84 32.27 -4.98
N ASN A 13 1.52 32.24 -4.77
CA ASN A 13 0.91 31.62 -3.60
C ASN A 13 0.15 30.31 -3.93
N SER A 14 -0.02 29.98 -5.22
CA SER A 14 -0.69 28.75 -5.65
C SER A 14 0.07 28.06 -6.78
N TYR A 15 -0.16 26.77 -6.92
CA TYR A 15 0.36 25.97 -8.02
C TYR A 15 -0.20 26.44 -9.37
N GLU A 16 -1.50 26.74 -9.41
CA GLU A 16 -2.20 27.22 -10.60
C GLU A 16 -1.61 28.53 -11.10
N ASP A 17 -1.29 29.46 -10.19
CA ASP A 17 -0.64 30.73 -10.53
C ASP A 17 0.78 30.50 -11.05
N SER A 18 1.56 29.58 -10.47
CA SER A 18 2.87 29.21 -10.97
C SER A 18 2.80 28.75 -12.42
N VAL A 19 1.90 27.83 -12.71
CA VAL A 19 1.72 27.31 -14.08
C VAL A 19 1.19 28.37 -15.03
N GLY A 20 0.12 29.07 -14.63
CA GLY A 20 -0.59 30.01 -15.51
C GLY A 20 0.17 31.31 -15.82
N LEU A 21 0.85 31.86 -14.81
CA LEU A 21 1.55 33.16 -14.94
C LEU A 21 3.00 33.03 -15.39
N HIS A 22 3.64 31.85 -15.10
CA HIS A 22 5.09 31.73 -15.32
C HIS A 22 5.46 30.53 -16.20
N GLU A 23 5.08 29.31 -15.88
CA GLU A 23 5.55 28.14 -16.64
C GLU A 23 5.03 28.15 -18.08
N ALA A 24 3.72 28.29 -18.26
CA ALA A 24 3.10 28.23 -19.57
C ALA A 24 3.51 29.40 -20.52
N PRO A 25 3.59 30.65 -20.06
CA PRO A 25 3.99 31.78 -20.95
C PRO A 25 5.50 31.99 -21.04
N PHE A 26 6.33 31.28 -20.26
CA PHE A 26 7.77 31.54 -20.15
C PHE A 26 8.49 31.55 -21.52
N THR A 27 8.43 30.47 -22.24
CA THR A 27 9.07 30.32 -23.55
C THR A 27 8.63 31.41 -24.52
N GLN A 28 7.32 31.61 -24.68
CA GLN A 28 6.75 32.61 -25.58
C GLN A 28 7.17 34.03 -25.20
N ARG A 29 7.32 34.32 -23.91
CA ARG A 29 7.77 35.63 -23.43
C ARG A 29 9.19 35.93 -23.91
N PHE A 30 10.10 34.96 -23.77
CA PHE A 30 11.49 35.14 -24.16
C PHE A 30 11.65 35.13 -25.69
N GLU A 31 10.89 34.34 -26.42
CA GLU A 31 10.86 34.39 -27.89
C GLU A 31 10.44 35.76 -28.42
N ARG A 32 9.46 36.43 -27.80
CA ARG A 32 9.07 37.80 -28.15
C ARG A 32 10.18 38.84 -27.90
N LEU A 33 11.11 38.52 -27.00
CA LEU A 33 12.30 39.36 -26.73
C LEU A 33 13.48 39.03 -27.66
N GLY A 34 13.30 38.12 -28.65
CA GLY A 34 14.28 37.74 -29.63
C GLY A 34 15.19 36.58 -29.23
N PHE A 35 14.88 35.89 -28.16
CA PHE A 35 15.58 34.64 -27.79
C PHE A 35 15.05 33.48 -28.61
N THR A 36 15.91 32.51 -28.90
CA THR A 36 15.54 31.21 -29.49
C THR A 36 15.36 30.20 -28.39
N SER A 37 14.39 29.31 -28.56
CA SER A 37 14.15 28.19 -27.64
C SER A 37 14.30 26.86 -28.36
N ASP A 38 14.76 25.88 -27.63
CA ASP A 38 14.78 24.46 -28.04
C ASP A 38 14.46 23.56 -26.85
N VAL A 39 14.05 22.34 -27.11
CA VAL A 39 13.70 21.33 -26.07
C VAL A 39 14.72 20.20 -26.13
N TYR A 40 15.26 19.84 -24.96
CA TYR A 40 16.20 18.73 -24.88
C TYR A 40 15.57 17.38 -25.27
N VAL A 41 14.30 17.19 -24.92
CA VAL A 41 13.52 15.98 -25.26
C VAL A 41 12.29 16.39 -26.06
N ASN A 42 12.27 16.05 -27.34
CA ASN A 42 11.10 16.27 -28.19
C ASN A 42 10.04 15.20 -27.88
N THR A 43 8.78 15.62 -27.75
CA THR A 43 7.62 14.79 -27.45
C THR A 43 6.48 14.98 -28.46
N GLU A 44 6.76 15.51 -29.65
CA GLU A 44 5.75 15.77 -30.70
C GLU A 44 5.02 14.49 -31.13
N ASP A 45 5.72 13.36 -31.17
CA ASP A 45 5.17 12.05 -31.51
C ASP A 45 4.23 11.48 -30.41
N LEU A 46 4.26 12.04 -29.19
CA LEU A 46 3.32 11.74 -28.12
C LEU A 46 2.08 12.64 -28.13
N GLU A 47 2.00 13.59 -29.08
CA GLU A 47 0.78 14.39 -29.27
C GLU A 47 -0.40 13.49 -29.66
N GLY A 48 -1.51 13.64 -28.92
CA GLY A 48 -2.67 12.78 -29.08
C GLY A 48 -2.66 11.51 -28.21
N PHE A 49 -1.48 11.03 -27.79
CA PHE A 49 -1.39 9.96 -26.80
C PHE A 49 -1.63 10.51 -25.38
N THR A 50 -0.91 11.55 -25.00
CA THR A 50 -1.10 12.20 -23.70
C THR A 50 -0.74 13.68 -23.75
N LEU A 51 -1.43 14.49 -22.93
CA LEU A 51 -1.09 15.90 -22.71
C LEU A 51 0.04 16.10 -21.71
N GLN A 52 0.43 15.07 -20.98
CA GLN A 52 1.44 15.12 -19.94
C GLN A 52 2.41 13.93 -20.05
N PRO A 53 3.27 13.90 -21.08
CA PRO A 53 4.19 12.77 -21.32
C PRO A 53 5.06 12.45 -20.11
N ILE A 54 5.50 13.47 -19.36
CA ILE A 54 6.33 13.31 -18.17
C ILE A 54 5.61 12.59 -17.00
N LEU A 55 4.28 12.48 -17.03
CA LEU A 55 3.50 11.75 -16.02
C LEU A 55 2.98 10.40 -16.53
N PHE A 56 2.68 10.28 -17.81
CA PHE A 56 2.05 9.08 -18.38
C PHE A 56 2.99 8.22 -19.23
N ALA A 57 4.17 8.73 -19.58
CA ALA A 57 5.23 8.01 -20.27
C ALA A 57 6.63 8.29 -19.67
N PRO A 58 6.79 8.43 -18.33
CA PRO A 58 8.05 8.86 -17.73
C PRO A 58 9.18 7.86 -17.98
N LYS A 59 8.89 6.55 -17.90
CA LYS A 59 9.85 5.48 -18.21
C LYS A 59 10.37 5.61 -19.65
N GLN A 60 9.48 5.79 -20.64
CA GLN A 60 9.85 5.95 -22.03
C GLN A 60 10.74 7.17 -22.26
N LEU A 61 10.42 8.29 -21.61
CA LEU A 61 11.23 9.51 -21.73
C LEU A 61 12.65 9.30 -21.18
N ILE A 62 12.80 8.62 -20.06
CA ILE A 62 14.12 8.37 -19.44
C ILE A 62 14.88 7.29 -20.21
N ALA A 63 14.26 6.14 -20.44
CA ALA A 63 14.91 4.97 -21.03
C ALA A 63 15.29 5.17 -22.50
N GLU A 64 14.39 5.74 -23.31
CA GLU A 64 14.55 5.81 -24.76
C GLU A 64 15.07 7.17 -25.22
N ARG A 65 14.70 8.27 -24.53
CA ARG A 65 15.02 9.64 -24.92
C ARG A 65 16.03 10.31 -24.03
N ARG A 66 16.56 9.59 -23.04
CA ARG A 66 17.58 10.10 -22.11
C ARG A 66 17.14 11.39 -21.40
N CYS A 67 15.84 11.51 -21.09
CA CYS A 67 15.35 12.62 -20.28
C CYS A 67 16.04 12.59 -18.91
N PRO A 68 16.75 13.65 -18.50
CA PRO A 68 17.56 13.62 -17.29
C PRO A 68 16.75 13.83 -16.01
N ILE A 69 15.44 14.01 -16.11
CA ILE A 69 14.55 14.31 -14.98
C ILE A 69 13.26 13.52 -15.07
N PHE A 70 12.67 13.26 -13.91
CA PHE A 70 11.26 12.93 -13.76
C PHE A 70 10.61 13.87 -12.75
N LYS A 71 9.30 13.98 -12.78
CA LYS A 71 8.61 14.85 -11.81
C LYS A 71 8.33 14.10 -10.52
N ARG A 72 8.51 14.78 -9.37
CA ARG A 72 8.02 14.29 -8.08
C ARG A 72 6.54 13.85 -8.16
N ARG A 73 5.73 14.56 -8.94
CA ARG A 73 4.31 14.24 -9.18
C ARG A 73 4.09 12.86 -9.79
N SER A 74 5.08 12.24 -10.41
CA SER A 74 4.97 10.83 -10.88
C SER A 74 4.71 9.85 -9.75
N PHE A 75 5.08 10.19 -8.52
CA PHE A 75 4.84 9.39 -7.31
C PHE A 75 3.76 9.98 -6.40
N PHE A 76 3.52 11.28 -6.49
CA PHE A 76 2.65 12.08 -5.63
C PHE A 76 1.47 12.64 -6.41
N HIS A 77 0.52 11.78 -6.77
CA HIS A 77 -0.68 12.16 -7.50
C HIS A 77 -1.93 11.56 -6.85
N SER A 78 -3.10 12.10 -7.20
CA SER A 78 -4.35 11.41 -6.94
C SER A 78 -4.48 10.22 -7.88
N TYR A 79 -4.63 9.01 -7.34
CA TYR A 79 -4.77 7.80 -8.13
C TYR A 79 -5.98 7.84 -9.07
N GLU A 80 -7.06 8.52 -8.64
CA GLU A 80 -8.24 8.78 -9.46
C GLU A 80 -7.88 9.52 -10.75
N ASP A 81 -7.04 10.55 -10.67
CA ASP A 81 -6.60 11.30 -11.84
C ASP A 81 -5.89 10.43 -12.88
N VAL A 82 -5.15 9.45 -12.42
CA VAL A 82 -4.45 8.50 -13.30
C VAL A 82 -5.44 7.50 -13.91
N LEU A 83 -6.33 6.91 -13.11
CA LEU A 83 -7.33 5.95 -13.61
C LEU A 83 -8.31 6.57 -14.61
N HIS A 84 -8.55 7.86 -14.54
CA HIS A 84 -9.38 8.54 -15.56
C HIS A 84 -8.74 8.60 -16.93
N GLN A 85 -7.43 8.34 -17.06
CA GLN A 85 -6.67 8.51 -18.30
C GLN A 85 -5.87 7.28 -18.71
N ALA A 86 -5.52 6.41 -17.77
CA ALA A 86 -4.66 5.24 -17.98
C ALA A 86 -5.01 4.11 -17.00
N VAL A 87 -4.34 2.98 -17.10
CA VAL A 87 -4.52 1.82 -16.21
C VAL A 87 -3.75 1.94 -14.89
N GLY A 88 -3.00 3.01 -14.67
CA GLY A 88 -2.27 3.27 -13.42
C GLY A 88 -0.85 2.70 -13.35
N ASN A 89 -0.29 2.17 -14.43
CA ASN A 89 1.01 1.49 -14.45
C ASN A 89 2.24 2.43 -14.48
N ALA A 90 2.09 3.68 -14.91
CA ALA A 90 3.22 4.57 -15.21
C ALA A 90 4.18 4.82 -14.02
N THR A 91 3.64 4.93 -12.81
CA THR A 91 4.42 5.14 -11.59
C THR A 91 5.29 3.92 -11.25
N VAL A 92 4.70 2.73 -11.29
CA VAL A 92 5.40 1.48 -10.96
C VAL A 92 6.47 1.19 -12.01
N GLU A 93 6.15 1.31 -13.29
CA GLU A 93 7.11 1.12 -14.39
C GLU A 93 8.29 2.09 -14.30
N LEU A 94 8.04 3.34 -13.88
CA LEU A 94 9.12 4.30 -13.64
C LEU A 94 9.99 3.87 -12.45
N TYR A 95 9.37 3.50 -11.33
CA TYR A 95 10.09 3.10 -10.12
C TYR A 95 10.98 1.87 -10.38
N GLU A 96 10.41 0.83 -10.99
CA GLU A 96 11.16 -0.39 -11.34
C GLU A 96 12.32 -0.10 -12.29
N TYR A 97 12.10 0.74 -13.29
CA TYR A 97 13.16 1.14 -14.22
C TYR A 97 14.30 1.90 -13.50
N LEU A 98 13.95 2.84 -12.63
CA LEU A 98 14.96 3.58 -11.86
C LEU A 98 15.76 2.65 -10.94
N ARG A 99 15.10 1.71 -10.27
CA ARG A 99 15.72 0.73 -9.37
C ARG A 99 16.64 -0.24 -10.10
N ASP A 100 16.19 -0.78 -11.23
CA ASP A 100 16.83 -1.93 -11.85
C ASP A 100 17.81 -1.56 -12.99
N HIS A 101 17.70 -0.33 -13.53
CA HIS A 101 18.42 0.06 -14.74
C HIS A 101 19.16 1.41 -14.65
N THR A 102 19.19 2.04 -13.49
CA THR A 102 19.90 3.32 -13.28
C THR A 102 20.65 3.33 -11.96
N ASP A 103 21.57 4.29 -11.81
CA ASP A 103 22.28 4.56 -10.55
C ASP A 103 21.50 5.49 -9.62
N PHE A 104 20.23 5.78 -9.92
CA PHE A 104 19.42 6.65 -9.10
C PHE A 104 19.10 5.99 -7.74
N ASP A 105 19.39 6.69 -6.64
CA ASP A 105 19.05 6.22 -5.30
C ASP A 105 17.53 6.32 -5.06
N THR A 106 16.83 5.22 -5.24
CA THR A 106 15.38 5.12 -5.01
C THR A 106 14.96 5.36 -3.55
N ASN A 107 15.89 5.30 -2.59
CA ASN A 107 15.59 5.65 -1.20
C ASN A 107 15.12 7.11 -1.07
N LEU A 108 15.59 8.01 -1.93
CA LEU A 108 15.14 9.41 -1.96
C LEU A 108 13.63 9.52 -2.26
N ILE A 109 13.09 8.61 -3.07
CA ILE A 109 11.64 8.51 -3.32
C ILE A 109 10.93 8.09 -2.05
N TRP A 110 11.40 7.00 -1.43
CA TRP A 110 10.79 6.47 -0.21
C TRP A 110 10.87 7.44 0.97
N ASP A 111 12.00 8.07 1.22
CA ASP A 111 12.18 9.04 2.31
C ASP A 111 11.20 10.21 2.17
N ASN A 112 10.97 10.68 0.95
CA ASN A 112 10.01 11.74 0.70
C ASN A 112 8.57 11.24 0.81
N ALA A 113 8.25 10.09 0.21
CA ALA A 113 6.92 9.51 0.17
C ALA A 113 6.42 9.11 1.57
N LEU A 114 7.21 8.36 2.33
CA LEU A 114 6.85 7.90 3.67
C LEU A 114 6.64 9.06 4.65
N ARG A 115 7.39 10.15 4.50
CA ARG A 115 7.24 11.33 5.35
C ARG A 115 6.00 12.16 5.02
N SER A 116 5.54 12.19 3.78
CA SER A 116 4.57 13.19 3.31
C SER A 116 3.27 12.63 2.75
N MET A 117 3.17 11.32 2.53
CA MET A 117 1.95 10.69 2.00
C MET A 117 1.29 9.78 3.03
N ASN A 118 -0.03 9.71 2.98
CA ASN A 118 -0.76 8.67 3.69
C ASN A 118 -0.45 7.29 3.10
N MET A 119 -0.35 6.26 3.93
CA MET A 119 -0.02 4.91 3.49
C MET A 119 -1.01 4.35 2.45
N ALA A 120 -2.31 4.68 2.56
CA ALA A 120 -3.30 4.26 1.58
C ALA A 120 -3.04 4.83 0.17
N ASP A 121 -2.51 6.05 0.09
CA ASP A 121 -2.13 6.64 -1.20
C ASP A 121 -0.87 5.97 -1.76
N LEU A 122 0.09 5.66 -0.89
CA LEU A 122 1.30 4.92 -1.28
C LEU A 122 0.97 3.54 -1.86
N VAL A 123 0.11 2.78 -1.16
CA VAL A 123 -0.33 1.45 -1.62
C VAL A 123 -0.98 1.52 -3.00
N LYS A 124 -1.81 2.54 -3.26
CA LYS A 124 -2.45 2.73 -4.57
C LYS A 124 -1.46 3.17 -5.64
N ASN A 125 -0.69 4.23 -5.37
CA ASN A 125 0.19 4.84 -6.37
C ASN A 125 1.34 3.93 -6.80
N LEU A 126 1.89 3.16 -5.87
CA LEU A 126 2.99 2.22 -6.10
C LEU A 126 2.52 0.77 -6.23
N GLN A 127 1.17 0.55 -6.24
CA GLN A 127 0.57 -0.79 -6.40
C GLN A 127 1.18 -1.82 -5.45
N LEU A 128 1.31 -1.48 -4.16
CA LEU A 128 1.95 -2.31 -3.15
C LEU A 128 1.06 -3.49 -2.74
N THR A 129 0.62 -4.25 -3.74
CA THR A 129 -0.14 -5.49 -3.61
C THR A 129 0.65 -6.61 -4.26
N TYR A 130 1.16 -7.49 -3.44
CA TYR A 130 2.00 -8.60 -3.86
C TYR A 130 1.16 -9.85 -4.05
N VAL A 131 1.11 -10.37 -5.26
CA VAL A 131 0.48 -11.65 -5.60
C VAL A 131 1.59 -12.64 -5.92
N LEU A 132 1.82 -13.58 -5.00
CA LEU A 132 2.96 -14.49 -5.08
C LEU A 132 2.50 -15.92 -5.45
N PRO A 133 3.30 -16.65 -6.24
CA PRO A 133 2.97 -18.01 -6.64
C PRO A 133 3.06 -18.99 -5.46
N THR A 134 2.15 -19.98 -5.48
CA THR A 134 2.07 -21.06 -4.48
C THR A 134 2.73 -22.37 -4.91
N GLN A 135 3.08 -22.53 -6.18
CA GLN A 135 3.57 -23.80 -6.75
C GLN A 135 5.00 -23.72 -7.27
N ALA A 136 5.64 -22.58 -7.18
CA ALA A 136 7.00 -22.39 -7.66
C ALA A 136 7.69 -21.26 -6.92
N VAL A 137 8.98 -21.40 -6.69
CA VAL A 137 9.82 -20.32 -6.18
C VAL A 137 10.23 -19.45 -7.37
N ALA A 138 9.83 -18.17 -7.34
CA ALA A 138 10.15 -17.23 -8.41
C ALA A 138 11.61 -16.76 -8.36
N ARG A 139 12.16 -16.66 -7.14
CA ARG A 139 13.54 -16.29 -6.86
C ARG A 139 13.96 -16.89 -5.53
N GLU A 140 15.12 -17.56 -5.54
CA GLU A 140 15.71 -18.08 -4.31
C GLU A 140 16.00 -16.94 -3.32
N PRO A 141 15.51 -17.04 -2.07
CA PRO A 141 15.81 -16.04 -1.04
C PRO A 141 17.27 -16.13 -0.61
N LYS A 142 17.85 -15.00 -0.25
CA LYS A 142 19.14 -15.01 0.45
C LYS A 142 18.96 -15.55 1.88
N PRO A 143 20.02 -16.12 2.47
CA PRO A 143 19.97 -16.56 3.85
C PRO A 143 19.56 -15.41 4.78
N GLN A 144 18.51 -15.59 5.54
CA GLN A 144 17.99 -14.66 6.55
C GLN A 144 17.62 -15.44 7.81
N LYS A 145 17.73 -14.82 8.97
CA LYS A 145 17.23 -15.41 10.21
C LYS A 145 15.73 -15.14 10.34
N VAL A 146 14.96 -16.17 10.11
CA VAL A 146 13.49 -16.10 10.06
C VAL A 146 12.89 -16.81 11.26
N ALA A 147 11.86 -16.21 11.86
CA ALA A 147 11.05 -16.86 12.90
C ALA A 147 9.57 -16.94 12.50
N LEU A 148 8.92 -17.97 12.98
CA LEU A 148 7.47 -18.03 13.13
C LEU A 148 7.13 -17.80 14.61
N ILE A 149 6.38 -16.75 14.91
CA ILE A 149 5.80 -16.51 16.23
C ILE A 149 4.31 -16.84 16.15
N ALA A 150 3.82 -17.77 16.98
CA ALA A 150 2.42 -18.14 17.00
C ALA A 150 1.85 -18.08 18.42
N HIS A 151 0.73 -17.34 18.58
CA HIS A 151 -0.04 -17.37 19.84
C HIS A 151 -1.15 -18.41 19.74
N LEU A 152 -1.12 -19.40 20.65
CA LEU A 152 -1.99 -20.56 20.65
C LEU A 152 -2.91 -20.55 21.89
N TYR A 153 -4.16 -20.19 21.68
CA TYR A 153 -5.17 -20.13 22.74
C TYR A 153 -6.13 -21.33 22.72
N TYR A 154 -6.56 -21.75 21.51
CA TYR A 154 -7.54 -22.82 21.30
C TYR A 154 -6.85 -24.12 20.92
N MET A 155 -6.79 -25.09 21.82
CA MET A 155 -6.10 -26.36 21.56
C MET A 155 -6.76 -27.24 20.50
N ASP A 156 -8.05 -27.05 20.24
CA ASP A 156 -8.76 -27.69 19.12
C ASP A 156 -8.33 -27.16 17.75
N LEU A 157 -7.67 -26.01 17.71
CA LEU A 157 -7.07 -25.41 16.49
C LEU A 157 -5.55 -25.64 16.37
N LEU A 158 -4.92 -26.35 17.31
CA LEU A 158 -3.47 -26.58 17.33
C LEU A 158 -3.00 -27.26 16.02
N GLU A 159 -3.56 -28.44 15.69
CA GLU A 159 -3.16 -29.17 14.48
C GLU A 159 -3.46 -28.41 13.16
N PRO A 160 -4.64 -27.79 12.97
CA PRO A 160 -4.86 -26.90 11.83
C PRO A 160 -3.84 -25.78 11.72
N THR A 161 -3.45 -25.13 12.83
CA THR A 161 -2.45 -24.05 12.84
C THR A 161 -1.07 -24.59 12.51
N LEU A 162 -0.66 -25.72 13.10
CA LEU A 162 0.61 -26.38 12.79
C LEU A 162 0.68 -26.87 11.33
N ALA A 163 -0.45 -27.27 10.73
CA ALA A 163 -0.49 -27.65 9.32
C ALA A 163 -0.06 -26.51 8.41
N TYR A 164 -0.49 -25.25 8.67
CA TYR A 164 0.01 -24.07 7.97
C TYR A 164 1.46 -23.75 8.33
N ALA A 165 1.83 -23.85 9.61
CA ALA A 165 3.18 -23.59 10.07
C ALA A 165 4.25 -24.48 9.40
N ARG A 166 3.88 -25.70 9.01
CA ARG A 166 4.78 -26.64 8.28
C ARG A 166 5.20 -26.13 6.89
N SER A 167 4.62 -25.05 6.37
CA SER A 167 5.07 -24.39 5.15
C SER A 167 6.34 -23.56 5.36
N MET A 168 6.74 -23.31 6.59
CA MET A 168 8.00 -22.59 6.86
C MET A 168 9.22 -23.42 6.40
N PRO A 169 10.31 -22.74 5.97
CA PRO A 169 11.58 -23.42 5.67
C PRO A 169 12.12 -24.22 6.85
N GLU A 170 12.81 -25.34 6.57
CA GLU A 170 13.46 -26.13 7.62
C GLU A 170 14.52 -25.31 8.37
N GLY A 171 14.62 -25.54 9.68
CA GLY A 171 15.52 -24.80 10.54
C GLY A 171 15.00 -23.42 10.96
N THR A 172 13.79 -23.05 10.58
CA THR A 172 13.11 -21.85 11.12
C THR A 172 12.90 -21.99 12.63
N ASP A 173 13.10 -20.92 13.39
CA ASP A 173 12.79 -20.87 14.80
C ASP A 173 11.27 -20.68 15.00
N PHE A 174 10.64 -21.61 15.71
CA PHE A 174 9.24 -21.53 16.10
C PHE A 174 9.14 -21.09 17.56
N ILE A 175 8.50 -19.95 17.78
CA ILE A 175 8.25 -19.39 19.10
C ILE A 175 6.74 -19.42 19.34
N LEU A 176 6.31 -20.36 20.15
CA LEU A 176 4.91 -20.65 20.39
C LEU A 176 4.53 -20.16 21.80
N THR A 177 3.54 -19.27 21.89
CA THR A 177 3.10 -18.71 23.17
C THR A 177 1.77 -19.31 23.59
N VAL A 178 1.64 -19.69 24.86
CA VAL A 178 0.46 -20.29 25.47
C VAL A 178 0.20 -19.75 26.87
N GLY A 179 -1.08 -19.79 27.30
CA GLY A 179 -1.50 -19.17 28.57
C GLY A 179 -1.57 -20.13 29.79
N SER A 180 -1.14 -21.40 29.69
CA SER A 180 -1.11 -22.32 30.83
C SER A 180 -0.04 -23.38 30.66
N GLN A 181 0.42 -23.95 31.79
CA GLN A 181 1.43 -25.01 31.82
C GLN A 181 0.94 -26.29 31.12
N GLU A 182 -0.33 -26.64 31.26
CA GLU A 182 -0.94 -27.79 30.56
C GLU A 182 -0.81 -27.63 29.04
N LYS A 183 -1.04 -26.41 28.52
CA LYS A 183 -0.90 -26.14 27.08
C LYS A 183 0.55 -26.20 26.63
N VAL A 184 1.53 -25.84 27.47
CA VAL A 184 2.95 -26.00 27.17
C VAL A 184 3.25 -27.46 26.82
N GLU A 185 2.87 -28.39 27.70
CA GLU A 185 3.10 -29.83 27.54
C GLU A 185 2.43 -30.39 26.27
N LEU A 186 1.20 -29.95 25.97
CA LEU A 186 0.45 -30.37 24.77
C LEU A 186 1.14 -29.88 23.50
N VAL A 187 1.58 -28.63 23.48
CA VAL A 187 2.24 -28.02 22.30
C VAL A 187 3.64 -28.61 22.09
N GLU A 188 4.43 -28.82 23.15
CA GLU A 188 5.73 -29.46 23.06
C GLU A 188 5.61 -30.88 22.50
N GLU A 189 4.65 -31.67 22.95
CA GLU A 189 4.39 -33.04 22.44
C GLU A 189 3.97 -32.99 20.96
N ALA A 190 3.10 -32.04 20.54
CA ALA A 190 2.67 -31.91 19.15
C ALA A 190 3.80 -31.46 18.21
N CYS A 191 4.79 -30.77 18.73
CA CYS A 191 5.90 -30.22 17.94
C CYS A 191 7.19 -31.05 17.98
N LYS A 192 7.27 -32.11 18.79
CA LYS A 192 8.52 -32.86 19.03
C LYS A 192 9.20 -33.42 17.79
N ASP A 193 8.43 -33.80 16.79
CA ASP A 193 8.91 -34.42 15.55
C ASP A 193 9.01 -33.42 14.36
N LEU A 194 8.79 -32.12 14.61
CA LEU A 194 8.89 -31.10 13.59
C LEU A 194 10.35 -30.72 13.31
N PRO A 195 10.72 -30.44 12.05
CA PRO A 195 12.11 -30.09 11.66
C PRO A 195 12.44 -28.61 11.95
N TYR A 196 12.00 -28.09 13.09
CA TYR A 196 12.12 -26.70 13.51
C TYR A 196 12.74 -26.59 14.91
N ASN A 197 13.34 -25.44 15.22
CA ASN A 197 13.80 -25.12 16.57
C ASN A 197 12.63 -24.57 17.38
N VAL A 198 11.91 -25.43 18.09
CA VAL A 198 10.69 -25.04 18.80
C VAL A 198 11.00 -24.56 20.20
N THR A 199 10.47 -23.38 20.54
CA THR A 199 10.45 -22.82 21.90
C THR A 199 9.01 -22.52 22.30
N VAL A 200 8.51 -23.18 23.34
CA VAL A 200 7.19 -22.90 23.89
C VAL A 200 7.32 -21.98 25.09
N ARG A 201 6.60 -20.86 25.08
CA ARG A 201 6.65 -19.83 26.12
C ARG A 201 5.32 -19.75 26.86
N LEU A 202 5.38 -19.92 28.16
CA LEU A 202 4.23 -19.64 29.03
C LEU A 202 4.14 -18.14 29.25
N ILE A 203 2.99 -17.56 28.90
CA ILE A 203 2.71 -16.13 29.03
C ILE A 203 1.44 -15.88 29.84
N GLU A 204 1.25 -14.65 30.30
CA GLU A 204 -0.01 -14.25 30.95
C GLU A 204 -1.16 -14.22 29.92
N ASN A 205 -2.33 -14.74 30.34
CA ASN A 205 -3.54 -14.72 29.49
C ASN A 205 -4.24 -13.37 29.59
N ARG A 206 -3.63 -12.33 29.00
CA ARG A 206 -4.12 -10.95 29.03
C ARG A 206 -3.66 -10.22 27.78
N GLY A 207 -4.58 -9.52 27.09
CA GLY A 207 -4.23 -8.75 25.90
C GLY A 207 -4.09 -9.57 24.62
N ARG A 208 -4.55 -10.83 24.61
CA ARG A 208 -4.64 -11.71 23.42
C ARG A 208 -3.31 -11.83 22.66
N ASP A 209 -3.41 -11.90 21.35
CA ASP A 209 -2.30 -11.96 20.39
C ASP A 209 -1.37 -10.74 20.45
N VAL A 210 -1.91 -9.53 20.69
CA VAL A 210 -1.12 -8.28 20.72
C VAL A 210 -0.10 -8.31 21.86
N SER A 211 -0.52 -8.63 23.08
CA SER A 211 0.40 -8.72 24.22
C SER A 211 1.35 -9.93 24.12
N ALA A 212 0.87 -11.04 23.53
CA ALA A 212 1.71 -12.20 23.26
C ALA A 212 2.92 -11.82 22.39
N LEU A 213 2.72 -10.93 21.39
CA LEU A 213 3.80 -10.40 20.56
C LEU A 213 4.62 -9.35 21.31
N LEU A 214 3.98 -8.29 21.85
CA LEU A 214 4.67 -7.08 22.33
C LEU A 214 5.28 -7.24 23.74
N VAL A 215 4.76 -8.14 24.57
CA VAL A 215 5.31 -8.45 25.89
C VAL A 215 5.96 -9.83 25.90
N GLY A 216 5.22 -10.83 25.44
CA GLY A 216 5.64 -12.24 25.49
C GLY A 216 6.85 -12.58 24.62
N CYS A 217 7.10 -11.81 23.54
CA CYS A 217 8.22 -12.06 22.61
C CYS A 217 9.17 -10.85 22.45
N LYS A 218 9.00 -9.78 23.25
CA LYS A 218 9.79 -8.55 23.16
C LYS A 218 11.32 -8.81 23.20
N ASP A 219 11.75 -9.70 24.05
CA ASP A 219 13.16 -10.01 24.32
C ASP A 219 13.89 -10.71 23.18
N ILE A 220 13.17 -11.33 22.26
CA ILE A 220 13.74 -12.19 21.21
C ILE A 220 13.45 -11.72 19.80
N VAL A 221 12.43 -10.89 19.60
CA VAL A 221 11.97 -10.51 18.25
C VAL A 221 13.06 -9.80 17.45
N SER A 222 13.92 -9.01 18.12
CA SER A 222 15.02 -8.28 17.48
C SER A 222 16.18 -9.18 17.01
N ASP A 223 16.19 -10.44 17.37
CA ASP A 223 17.21 -11.40 16.92
C ASP A 223 17.01 -11.91 15.51
N TYR A 224 15.88 -11.55 14.90
CA TYR A 224 15.46 -12.02 13.57
C TYR A 224 15.48 -10.89 12.53
N ASP A 225 15.77 -11.27 11.29
CA ASP A 225 15.66 -10.37 10.14
C ASP A 225 14.21 -10.23 9.71
N LEU A 226 13.43 -11.32 9.83
CA LEU A 226 12.04 -11.40 9.39
C LEU A 226 11.23 -12.32 10.31
N VAL A 227 10.01 -11.91 10.61
CA VAL A 227 9.08 -12.65 11.46
C VAL A 227 7.75 -12.82 10.75
N CYS A 228 7.22 -14.04 10.76
CA CYS A 228 5.81 -14.31 10.50
C CYS A 228 5.08 -14.39 11.83
N PHE A 229 4.13 -13.51 12.08
CA PHE A 229 3.28 -13.56 13.27
C PHE A 229 1.89 -14.07 12.93
N ILE A 230 1.46 -15.12 13.62
CA ILE A 230 0.14 -15.72 13.49
C ILE A 230 -0.46 -16.00 14.88
N HIS A 231 -1.76 -16.23 14.90
CA HIS A 231 -2.43 -16.77 16.08
C HIS A 231 -3.59 -17.69 15.66
N ASP A 232 -4.01 -18.58 16.52
CA ASP A 232 -5.23 -19.35 16.28
C ASP A 232 -6.45 -18.42 16.34
N LYS A 233 -7.34 -18.54 15.37
CA LYS A 233 -8.48 -17.61 15.20
C LYS A 233 -9.79 -18.37 15.17
N LYS A 234 -10.63 -18.11 16.18
CA LYS A 234 -11.97 -18.69 16.27
C LYS A 234 -13.02 -17.58 16.34
N VAL A 235 -13.77 -17.41 15.26
CA VAL A 235 -14.81 -16.39 15.16
C VAL A 235 -16.16 -17.06 15.25
N THR A 236 -16.67 -17.24 16.48
CA THR A 236 -17.91 -17.98 16.76
C THR A 236 -19.14 -17.08 16.90
N GLN A 237 -18.95 -15.78 16.95
CA GLN A 237 -20.04 -14.80 17.11
C GLN A 237 -20.83 -14.55 15.81
N LEU A 238 -20.32 -14.99 14.65
CA LEU A 238 -21.01 -14.86 13.37
C LEU A 238 -21.73 -16.16 13.00
N SER A 239 -22.90 -16.01 12.38
CA SER A 239 -23.71 -17.12 11.89
C SER A 239 -24.09 -16.92 10.42
N PRO A 240 -23.85 -17.89 9.53
CA PRO A 240 -23.27 -19.21 9.82
C PRO A 240 -21.77 -19.13 10.17
N TYR A 241 -21.27 -20.12 10.90
CA TYR A 241 -19.87 -20.17 11.35
C TYR A 241 -18.83 -20.05 10.22
N THR A 242 -19.18 -20.47 9.00
CA THR A 242 -18.34 -20.36 7.81
C THR A 242 -17.91 -18.92 7.47
N VAL A 243 -18.64 -17.90 7.94
CA VAL A 243 -18.26 -16.48 7.75
C VAL A 243 -16.99 -16.18 8.53
N GLY A 244 -16.94 -16.58 9.80
CA GLY A 244 -15.75 -16.39 10.63
C GLY A 244 -14.57 -17.27 10.21
N GLU A 245 -14.83 -18.52 9.82
CA GLU A 245 -13.82 -19.42 9.24
C GLU A 245 -13.20 -18.83 7.97
N GLY A 246 -14.02 -18.24 7.12
CA GLY A 246 -13.54 -17.55 5.90
C GLY A 246 -12.55 -16.43 6.18
N PHE A 247 -12.69 -15.72 7.30
CA PHE A 247 -11.68 -14.73 7.71
C PHE A 247 -10.36 -15.39 8.14
N ALA A 248 -10.43 -16.38 9.03
CA ALA A 248 -9.24 -17.12 9.45
C ALA A 248 -8.51 -17.72 8.23
N ARG A 249 -9.26 -18.36 7.34
CA ARG A 249 -8.74 -18.92 6.10
C ARG A 249 -8.08 -17.87 5.20
N LYS A 250 -8.70 -16.68 5.05
CA LYS A 250 -8.09 -15.59 4.28
C LYS A 250 -6.72 -15.18 4.85
N CYS A 251 -6.57 -15.15 6.17
CA CYS A 251 -5.27 -14.89 6.79
C CYS A 251 -4.26 -15.99 6.46
N PHE A 252 -4.58 -17.24 6.78
CA PHE A 252 -3.64 -18.33 6.62
C PHE A 252 -3.28 -18.66 5.17
N ASP A 253 -4.26 -18.67 4.24
CA ASP A 253 -4.05 -18.95 2.81
C ASP A 253 -3.26 -17.84 2.09
N ASN A 254 -3.08 -16.67 2.72
CA ASN A 254 -2.26 -15.58 2.21
C ASN A 254 -0.97 -15.32 3.01
N LEU A 255 -0.70 -16.13 4.06
CA LEU A 255 0.54 -16.02 4.82
C LEU A 255 1.40 -17.28 4.70
N LEU A 256 0.78 -18.47 4.75
CA LEU A 256 1.44 -19.77 4.92
C LEU A 256 0.80 -20.89 4.06
N PRO A 257 0.36 -20.66 2.80
CA PRO A 257 -0.34 -21.70 2.05
C PRO A 257 0.58 -22.86 1.63
N THR A 258 1.83 -22.58 1.24
CA THR A 258 2.84 -23.57 0.81
C THR A 258 4.24 -23.07 1.14
N ARG A 259 5.23 -24.00 1.11
CA ARG A 259 6.65 -23.64 1.30
C ARG A 259 7.15 -22.68 0.22
N GLU A 260 6.84 -22.95 -1.03
CA GLU A 260 7.24 -22.12 -2.16
C GLU A 260 6.72 -20.69 -2.02
N PHE A 261 5.49 -20.52 -1.53
CA PHE A 261 4.94 -19.21 -1.25
C PHE A 261 5.71 -18.50 -0.14
N VAL A 262 6.03 -19.17 0.95
CA VAL A 262 6.81 -18.62 2.06
C VAL A 262 8.20 -18.20 1.59
N GLU A 263 8.87 -19.00 0.79
CA GLU A 263 10.15 -18.66 0.19
C GLU A 263 10.04 -17.45 -0.75
N ASN A 264 8.93 -17.31 -1.49
CA ASN A 264 8.65 -16.12 -2.29
C ASN A 264 8.41 -14.87 -1.42
N VAL A 265 7.74 -14.99 -0.27
CA VAL A 265 7.59 -13.88 0.68
C VAL A 265 8.97 -13.43 1.20
N ILE A 266 9.80 -14.37 1.65
CA ILE A 266 11.15 -14.08 2.15
C ILE A 266 12.00 -13.40 1.04
N SER A 267 11.93 -13.92 -0.19
CA SER A 267 12.61 -13.34 -1.35
C SER A 267 12.11 -11.92 -1.70
N THR A 268 10.80 -11.66 -1.49
CA THR A 268 10.22 -10.33 -1.68
C THR A 268 10.80 -9.33 -0.69
N PHE A 269 10.87 -9.70 0.59
CA PHE A 269 11.54 -8.85 1.58
C PHE A 269 13.03 -8.65 1.26
N ASP A 270 13.74 -9.66 0.78
CA ASP A 270 15.15 -9.53 0.36
C ASP A 270 15.32 -8.53 -0.79
N SER A 271 14.42 -8.55 -1.78
CA SER A 271 14.49 -7.65 -2.94
C SER A 271 14.01 -6.23 -2.66
N GLU A 272 13.20 -6.03 -1.60
CA GLU A 272 12.63 -4.75 -1.22
C GLU A 272 13.09 -4.33 0.19
N PRO A 273 14.29 -3.74 0.36
CA PRO A 273 14.85 -3.43 1.67
C PRO A 273 13.99 -2.47 2.51
N ARG A 274 13.15 -1.65 1.86
CA ARG A 274 12.24 -0.70 2.53
C ARG A 274 10.86 -1.30 2.81
N LEU A 275 10.61 -2.55 2.43
CA LEU A 275 9.39 -3.27 2.80
C LEU A 275 9.47 -3.68 4.27
N GLY A 276 8.57 -3.16 5.09
CA GLY A 276 8.54 -3.41 6.53
C GLY A 276 7.49 -4.43 6.96
N LEU A 277 6.36 -4.48 6.24
CA LEU A 277 5.23 -5.32 6.62
C LEU A 277 4.44 -5.78 5.39
N LEU A 278 4.06 -7.05 5.38
CA LEU A 278 3.09 -7.64 4.45
C LEU A 278 1.98 -8.33 5.23
N SER A 279 0.74 -8.02 4.87
CA SER A 279 -0.43 -8.65 5.49
C SER A 279 -1.50 -8.96 4.44
N PRO A 280 -2.38 -9.95 4.70
CA PRO A 280 -3.59 -10.13 3.93
C PRO A 280 -4.45 -8.86 3.96
N THR A 281 -5.23 -8.63 2.91
CA THR A 281 -6.25 -7.57 2.94
C THR A 281 -7.36 -7.91 3.94
N PRO A 282 -8.10 -6.92 4.46
CA PRO A 282 -9.25 -7.16 5.31
C PRO A 282 -10.24 -8.15 4.68
N PRO A 283 -11.00 -8.90 5.48
CA PRO A 283 -12.06 -9.76 4.95
C PRO A 283 -13.13 -8.90 4.26
N ASN A 284 -13.67 -9.39 3.15
CA ASN A 284 -14.64 -8.66 2.33
C ASN A 284 -15.80 -9.52 1.83
N HIS A 285 -16.11 -10.60 2.55
CA HIS A 285 -17.20 -11.51 2.23
C HIS A 285 -18.30 -11.46 3.30
N ALA A 286 -19.53 -11.76 2.94
CA ALA A 286 -20.70 -11.79 3.82
C ALA A 286 -20.79 -10.52 4.69
N ASP A 287 -20.90 -10.64 6.00
CA ASP A 287 -21.01 -9.52 6.95
C ASP A 287 -19.75 -8.63 7.00
N TYR A 288 -18.63 -9.09 6.48
CA TYR A 288 -17.40 -8.31 6.39
C TYR A 288 -17.35 -7.38 5.18
N PHE A 289 -18.23 -7.56 4.19
CA PHE A 289 -18.19 -6.76 2.96
C PHE A 289 -18.16 -5.23 3.21
N PRO A 290 -18.98 -4.65 4.15
CA PRO A 290 -18.94 -3.23 4.43
C PRO A 290 -17.69 -2.74 5.17
N ILE A 291 -16.91 -3.63 5.77
CA ILE A 291 -15.74 -3.26 6.59
C ILE A 291 -14.69 -2.51 5.78
N TYR A 292 -14.57 -2.78 4.50
CA TYR A 292 -13.67 -2.06 3.62
C TYR A 292 -13.82 -0.54 3.68
N SER A 293 -15.05 -0.05 3.86
CA SER A 293 -15.35 1.38 3.99
C SER A 293 -15.19 1.93 5.41
N TYR A 294 -15.10 1.03 6.41
CA TYR A 294 -15.12 1.40 7.83
C TYR A 294 -13.99 0.72 8.62
N SER A 295 -12.86 0.45 7.97
CA SER A 295 -11.74 -0.28 8.57
C SER A 295 -11.13 0.38 9.81
N TRP A 296 -11.29 1.70 9.99
CA TRP A 296 -10.96 2.37 11.23
C TRP A 296 -11.91 2.00 12.38
N GLY A 297 -13.21 1.80 12.11
CA GLY A 297 -14.20 1.64 13.15
C GLY A 297 -14.11 2.79 14.17
N PRO A 298 -14.24 2.53 15.48
CA PRO A 298 -14.11 3.55 16.55
C PRO A 298 -12.65 3.83 16.94
N ASN A 299 -11.65 3.33 16.19
CA ASN A 299 -10.27 3.27 16.68
C ASN A 299 -9.37 4.42 16.20
N PHE A 300 -9.81 5.28 15.28
CA PHE A 300 -8.96 6.32 14.69
C PHE A 300 -8.30 7.22 15.72
N ASP A 301 -9.10 7.84 16.60
CA ASP A 301 -8.61 8.79 17.59
C ASP A 301 -7.66 8.11 18.60
N ARG A 302 -7.98 6.89 19.01
CA ARG A 302 -7.13 6.11 19.92
C ARG A 302 -5.82 5.70 19.26
N THR A 303 -5.85 5.27 18.00
CA THR A 303 -4.64 4.97 17.22
C THR A 303 -3.77 6.21 17.04
N LYS A 304 -4.39 7.35 16.73
CA LYS A 304 -3.68 8.63 16.63
C LYS A 304 -3.02 9.02 17.95
N MET A 305 -3.74 8.88 19.06
CA MET A 305 -3.21 9.17 20.39
C MET A 305 -2.04 8.25 20.75
N LEU A 306 -2.15 6.96 20.49
CA LEU A 306 -1.07 5.99 20.65
C LEU A 306 0.17 6.42 19.86
N LEU A 307 0.04 6.71 18.57
CA LEU A 307 1.16 7.09 17.73
C LEU A 307 1.80 8.41 18.17
N GLU A 308 1.01 9.47 18.36
CA GLU A 308 1.52 10.81 18.61
C GLU A 308 1.97 11.04 20.06
N LYS A 309 1.27 10.44 21.06
CA LYS A 309 1.51 10.72 22.48
C LYS A 309 2.30 9.66 23.20
N GLU A 310 1.99 8.39 22.95
CA GLU A 310 2.65 7.29 23.66
C GLU A 310 3.94 6.87 22.96
N LEU A 311 3.91 6.75 21.61
CA LEU A 311 5.08 6.38 20.82
C LEU A 311 5.87 7.58 20.28
N ASN A 312 5.37 8.82 20.43
CA ASN A 312 5.99 10.06 19.93
C ASN A 312 6.34 9.99 18.43
N LEU A 313 5.43 9.45 17.61
CA LEU A 313 5.59 9.29 16.17
C LEU A 313 4.70 10.28 15.43
N SER A 314 5.20 10.80 14.30
CA SER A 314 4.44 11.69 13.42
C SER A 314 4.37 11.11 12.02
N VAL A 315 3.17 10.74 11.58
CA VAL A 315 2.88 10.19 10.24
C VAL A 315 1.62 10.82 9.68
N PRO A 316 1.47 10.88 8.35
CA PRO A 316 0.25 11.38 7.71
C PRO A 316 -0.94 10.44 7.96
N LEU A 317 -1.80 10.77 8.91
CA LEU A 317 -3.05 10.06 9.21
C LEU A 317 -4.25 10.76 8.60
N ASP A 318 -5.24 10.00 8.16
CA ASP A 318 -6.51 10.53 7.63
C ASP A 318 -7.65 9.55 7.96
N ALA A 319 -8.63 10.03 8.72
CA ALA A 319 -9.81 9.24 9.12
C ALA A 319 -10.72 8.87 7.94
N HIS A 320 -10.59 9.58 6.81
CA HIS A 320 -11.40 9.36 5.60
C HIS A 320 -10.71 8.45 4.58
N LYS A 321 -9.51 7.97 4.89
CA LYS A 321 -8.79 7.01 4.05
C LYS A 321 -8.79 5.64 4.67
N GLU A 322 -8.67 4.63 3.83
CA GLU A 322 -8.51 3.24 4.24
C GLU A 322 -7.31 3.09 5.18
N VAL A 323 -7.47 2.30 6.24
CA VAL A 323 -6.34 1.94 7.10
C VAL A 323 -5.52 0.82 6.46
N ILE A 324 -4.22 1.00 6.36
CA ILE A 324 -3.30 -0.04 5.92
C ILE A 324 -2.71 -0.70 7.16
N ALA A 325 -3.33 -1.79 7.57
CA ALA A 325 -2.99 -2.48 8.81
C ALA A 325 -3.34 -3.98 8.71
N PRO A 326 -2.64 -4.84 9.44
CA PRO A 326 -2.89 -6.28 9.47
C PRO A 326 -4.15 -6.58 10.31
N LEU A 327 -5.33 -6.29 9.76
CA LEU A 327 -6.59 -6.59 10.45
C LEU A 327 -6.72 -8.10 10.68
N GLY A 328 -6.86 -8.48 11.94
CA GLY A 328 -6.77 -9.87 12.40
C GLY A 328 -5.40 -10.24 12.95
N THR A 329 -4.47 -9.28 13.03
CA THR A 329 -3.15 -9.34 13.69
C THR A 329 -2.30 -10.55 13.24
N MET A 330 -2.35 -10.89 11.95
CA MET A 330 -1.52 -11.93 11.33
C MET A 330 -0.77 -11.32 10.15
N PHE A 331 0.57 -11.35 10.15
CA PHE A 331 1.37 -10.65 9.16
C PHE A 331 2.86 -11.06 9.18
N TRP A 332 3.53 -10.76 8.09
CA TRP A 332 4.98 -10.80 7.99
C TRP A 332 5.56 -9.42 8.27
N PHE A 333 6.66 -9.32 9.01
CA PHE A 333 7.28 -8.03 9.30
C PHE A 333 8.78 -8.12 9.57
N ARG A 334 9.48 -7.01 9.30
CA ARG A 334 10.83 -6.78 9.81
C ARG A 334 10.74 -6.25 11.24
N PRO A 335 11.42 -6.82 12.22
CA PRO A 335 11.48 -6.25 13.57
C PRO A 335 11.90 -4.79 13.60
N ALA A 336 12.86 -4.38 12.77
CA ALA A 336 13.31 -3.00 12.65
C ALA A 336 12.19 -2.03 12.23
N ALA A 337 11.21 -2.47 11.45
CA ALA A 337 10.07 -1.65 11.05
C ALA A 337 9.10 -1.36 12.20
N LEU A 338 9.02 -2.25 13.18
CA LEU A 338 8.14 -2.11 14.34
C LEU A 338 8.91 -1.76 15.63
N LYS A 339 10.19 -1.40 15.51
CA LYS A 339 11.05 -1.08 16.65
C LYS A 339 10.42 -0.13 17.68
N PRO A 340 9.73 0.97 17.32
CA PRO A 340 9.09 1.84 18.30
C PRO A 340 8.04 1.16 19.17
N LEU A 341 7.33 0.15 18.65
CA LEU A 341 6.39 -0.64 19.45
C LEU A 341 7.10 -1.57 20.43
N PHE A 342 8.21 -2.18 20.02
CA PHE A 342 8.99 -3.05 20.90
C PHE A 342 9.84 -2.28 21.90
N ASP A 343 10.30 -1.08 21.58
CA ASP A 343 11.02 -0.20 22.49
C ASP A 343 10.12 0.38 23.58
N HIS A 344 8.84 0.53 23.30
CA HIS A 344 7.85 0.92 24.30
C HIS A 344 7.76 -0.17 25.37
N ASP A 345 7.85 0.23 26.65
CA ASP A 345 7.94 -0.73 27.75
C ASP A 345 6.58 -1.28 28.18
N TRP A 346 5.92 -1.98 27.26
CA TRP A 346 4.64 -2.63 27.50
C TRP A 346 4.71 -3.61 28.66
N GLN A 347 3.72 -3.48 29.56
CA GLN A 347 3.49 -4.43 30.65
C GLN A 347 2.15 -5.15 30.42
N TRP A 348 1.97 -6.31 31.04
CA TRP A 348 0.69 -7.04 30.92
C TRP A 348 -0.49 -6.17 31.37
N GLU A 349 -0.29 -5.33 32.39
CA GLU A 349 -1.29 -4.43 32.97
C GLU A 349 -1.78 -3.34 32.03
N ASP A 350 -1.02 -2.98 31.00
CA ASP A 350 -1.40 -2.00 29.98
C ASP A 350 -2.54 -2.52 29.08
N PHE A 351 -2.73 -3.83 29.09
CA PHE A 351 -3.78 -4.48 28.31
C PHE A 351 -5.02 -4.80 29.15
N PRO A 352 -6.23 -4.77 28.56
CA PRO A 352 -7.43 -5.12 29.30
C PRO A 352 -7.44 -6.61 29.72
N PRO A 353 -8.03 -6.95 30.88
CA PRO A 353 -8.23 -8.35 31.25
C PRO A 353 -9.28 -8.99 30.34
N GLU A 354 -9.27 -10.33 30.28
CA GLU A 354 -10.30 -11.10 29.59
C GLU A 354 -11.51 -11.43 30.53
N PRO A 355 -12.76 -11.45 30.01
CA PRO A 355 -13.14 -11.05 28.65
C PRO A 355 -13.15 -9.54 28.46
N ASN A 356 -12.75 -9.08 27.29
CA ASN A 356 -12.76 -7.66 26.94
C ASN A 356 -13.62 -7.37 25.68
N ASP A 357 -13.78 -6.08 25.37
CA ASP A 357 -14.63 -5.61 24.27
C ASP A 357 -14.20 -6.17 22.91
N ILE A 358 -15.17 -6.28 22.00
CA ILE A 358 -14.98 -6.82 20.65
C ILE A 358 -14.23 -5.81 19.75
N ASP A 359 -14.38 -4.48 20.01
CA ASP A 359 -13.72 -3.41 19.28
C ASP A 359 -13.48 -2.19 20.20
N GLY A 360 -12.72 -1.19 19.74
CA GLY A 360 -12.49 0.07 20.47
C GLY A 360 -11.47 -0.01 21.62
N THR A 361 -10.76 -1.10 21.79
CA THR A 361 -9.74 -1.27 22.85
C THR A 361 -8.36 -0.82 22.38
N ILE A 362 -7.38 -0.80 23.31
CA ILE A 362 -5.96 -0.56 22.97
C ILE A 362 -5.43 -1.62 22.00
N LEU A 363 -5.92 -2.85 22.06
CA LEU A 363 -5.54 -3.93 21.14
C LEU A 363 -5.85 -3.56 19.70
N HIS A 364 -7.06 -3.06 19.46
CA HIS A 364 -7.50 -2.63 18.13
C HIS A 364 -6.80 -1.36 17.64
N ALA A 365 -6.40 -0.46 18.55
CA ALA A 365 -5.60 0.69 18.22
C ALA A 365 -4.18 0.30 17.79
N ILE A 366 -3.56 -0.66 18.49
CA ILE A 366 -2.24 -1.22 18.14
C ILE A 366 -2.31 -1.97 16.81
N GLU A 367 -3.35 -2.79 16.60
CA GLU A 367 -3.55 -3.49 15.33
C GLU A 367 -3.53 -2.52 14.14
N ARG A 368 -4.21 -1.38 14.28
CA ARG A 368 -4.24 -0.34 13.24
C ARG A 368 -2.97 0.50 13.18
N ALA A 369 -2.18 0.52 14.24
CA ALA A 369 -0.94 1.29 14.30
C ALA A 369 0.24 0.62 13.58
N TYR A 370 0.28 -0.72 13.43
CA TYR A 370 1.43 -1.44 12.89
C TYR A 370 1.96 -0.85 11.57
N GLY A 371 1.08 -0.59 10.60
CA GLY A 371 1.49 -0.01 9.32
C GLY A 371 2.07 1.40 9.43
N TYR A 372 1.55 2.21 10.34
CA TYR A 372 2.00 3.59 10.55
C TYR A 372 3.29 3.66 11.40
N VAL A 373 3.48 2.71 12.30
CA VAL A 373 4.77 2.54 13.01
C VAL A 373 5.87 2.15 12.03
N ALA A 374 5.58 1.23 11.11
CA ALA A 374 6.52 0.88 10.04
C ALA A 374 6.82 2.10 9.16
N GLN A 375 5.81 2.91 8.80
CA GLN A 375 5.98 4.14 8.05
C GLN A 375 6.89 5.15 8.77
N ALA A 376 6.66 5.37 10.06
CA ALA A 376 7.49 6.26 10.88
C ALA A 376 8.94 5.77 10.99
N SER A 377 9.13 4.46 10.96
CA SER A 377 10.44 3.81 10.97
C SER A 377 11.13 3.80 9.60
N GLY A 378 10.51 4.39 8.57
CA GLY A 378 11.07 4.50 7.23
C GLY A 378 10.80 3.28 6.33
N TYR A 379 9.79 2.49 6.64
CA TYR A 379 9.39 1.31 5.85
C TYR A 379 7.99 1.48 5.29
N PHE A 380 7.76 0.93 4.10
CA PHE A 380 6.42 0.84 3.55
C PHE A 380 5.76 -0.50 3.89
N CYS A 381 4.43 -0.52 3.79
CA CYS A 381 3.61 -1.71 3.98
C CYS A 381 2.92 -2.09 2.68
N GLY A 382 2.64 -3.37 2.51
CA GLY A 382 1.93 -3.89 1.34
C GLY A 382 0.89 -4.95 1.71
N TRP A 383 -0.02 -5.17 0.77
CA TRP A 383 -0.95 -6.28 0.80
C TRP A 383 -0.32 -7.55 0.23
N LEU A 384 -0.67 -8.69 0.79
CA LEU A 384 -0.15 -10.00 0.40
C LEU A 384 -1.28 -10.94 -0.01
N PHE A 385 -1.14 -11.52 -1.19
CA PHE A 385 -2.00 -12.57 -1.70
C PHE A 385 -1.21 -13.76 -2.21
N SER A 386 -1.72 -14.94 -1.96
CA SER A 386 -1.37 -16.10 -2.78
C SER A 386 -2.09 -16.01 -4.13
N ASP A 387 -1.46 -16.50 -5.20
CA ASP A 387 -2.05 -16.53 -6.54
C ASP A 387 -3.38 -17.30 -6.59
N SER A 388 -3.52 -18.32 -5.74
CA SER A 388 -4.76 -19.09 -5.59
C SER A 388 -5.87 -18.25 -4.94
N PHE A 389 -5.56 -17.48 -3.89
CA PHE A 389 -6.55 -16.65 -3.21
C PHE A 389 -6.88 -15.36 -3.97
N ALA A 390 -5.91 -14.79 -4.68
CA ALA A 390 -6.12 -13.62 -5.53
C ALA A 390 -7.23 -13.84 -6.57
N ARG A 391 -7.36 -15.05 -7.11
CA ARG A 391 -8.45 -15.42 -8.03
C ARG A 391 -9.82 -15.33 -7.36
N ILE A 392 -9.92 -15.80 -6.11
CA ILE A 392 -11.15 -15.71 -5.30
C ILE A 392 -11.48 -14.23 -5.04
N GLU A 393 -10.47 -13.47 -4.60
CA GLU A 393 -10.61 -12.05 -4.26
C GLU A 393 -11.12 -11.23 -5.46
N LEU A 394 -10.48 -11.36 -6.62
CA LEU A 394 -10.88 -10.65 -7.85
C LEU A 394 -12.30 -11.01 -8.29
N THR A 395 -12.69 -12.28 -8.16
CA THR A 395 -14.04 -12.75 -8.48
C THR A 395 -15.07 -12.12 -7.53
N ASN A 396 -14.78 -12.15 -6.21
CA ASN A 396 -15.66 -11.59 -5.20
C ASN A 396 -15.81 -10.07 -5.34
N LEU A 397 -14.70 -9.34 -5.51
CA LEU A 397 -14.71 -7.89 -5.72
C LEU A 397 -15.49 -7.51 -6.99
N SER A 398 -15.30 -8.23 -8.09
CA SER A 398 -16.07 -8.01 -9.32
C SER A 398 -17.57 -8.23 -9.12
N TYR A 399 -17.93 -9.31 -8.41
CA TYR A 399 -19.33 -9.61 -8.08
C TYR A 399 -19.94 -8.52 -7.20
N TYR A 400 -19.34 -8.22 -6.06
CA TYR A 400 -19.86 -7.22 -5.12
C TYR A 400 -19.92 -5.82 -5.72
N THR A 401 -18.95 -5.41 -6.52
CA THR A 401 -18.97 -4.11 -7.21
C THR A 401 -20.20 -4.02 -8.10
N ARG A 402 -20.50 -5.07 -8.87
CA ARG A 402 -21.68 -5.12 -9.75
C ARG A 402 -22.98 -5.11 -8.96
N GLU A 403 -23.11 -5.97 -7.95
CA GLU A 403 -24.31 -6.06 -7.13
C GLU A 403 -24.58 -4.75 -6.38
N PHE A 404 -23.55 -4.14 -5.80
CA PHE A 404 -23.66 -2.84 -5.14
C PHE A 404 -24.12 -1.75 -6.10
N THR A 405 -23.49 -1.65 -7.27
CA THR A 405 -23.87 -0.67 -8.30
C THR A 405 -25.32 -0.86 -8.74
N THR A 406 -25.75 -2.11 -8.94
CA THR A 406 -27.13 -2.45 -9.30
C THR A 406 -28.10 -2.08 -8.19
N ALA A 407 -27.80 -2.44 -6.93
CA ALA A 407 -28.67 -2.14 -5.79
C ALA A 407 -28.86 -0.63 -5.58
N VAL A 408 -27.77 0.14 -5.66
CA VAL A 408 -27.80 1.61 -5.55
C VAL A 408 -28.60 2.21 -6.71
N SER A 409 -28.41 1.73 -7.94
CA SER A 409 -29.14 2.19 -9.10
C SER A 409 -30.65 1.93 -8.98
N GLN A 410 -31.03 0.75 -8.50
CA GLN A 410 -32.44 0.39 -8.28
C GLN A 410 -33.08 1.20 -7.15
N HIS A 411 -32.36 1.36 -6.03
CA HIS A 411 -32.88 2.07 -4.86
C HIS A 411 -33.14 3.55 -5.15
N TRP A 412 -32.26 4.20 -5.90
CA TRP A 412 -32.33 5.63 -6.16
C TRP A 412 -32.92 5.99 -7.52
N GLY A 413 -33.26 5.00 -8.34
CA GLY A 413 -33.81 5.23 -9.69
C GLY A 413 -32.81 5.91 -10.64
N VAL A 414 -31.51 5.70 -10.39
CA VAL A 414 -30.43 6.37 -11.10
C VAL A 414 -29.44 5.34 -11.63
N ASP A 415 -29.10 5.43 -12.90
CA ASP A 415 -28.02 4.64 -13.47
C ASP A 415 -26.66 5.16 -12.95
N VAL A 416 -26.14 4.48 -11.92
CA VAL A 416 -24.86 4.85 -11.26
C VAL A 416 -23.70 4.70 -12.22
N GLU A 417 -23.69 3.69 -13.08
CA GLU A 417 -22.65 3.46 -14.08
C GLU A 417 -22.60 4.61 -15.09
N GLN A 418 -23.75 4.99 -15.63
CA GLN A 418 -23.84 6.15 -16.53
C GLN A 418 -23.38 7.45 -15.84
N ARG A 419 -23.74 7.66 -14.58
CA ARG A 419 -23.27 8.83 -13.83
C ARG A 419 -21.77 8.84 -13.65
N MET A 420 -21.16 7.73 -13.27
CA MET A 420 -19.70 7.61 -13.16
C MET A 420 -19.02 7.90 -14.51
N VAL A 421 -19.52 7.29 -15.59
CA VAL A 421 -19.01 7.56 -16.95
C VAL A 421 -19.15 9.04 -17.31
N GLN A 422 -20.27 9.68 -16.98
CA GLN A 422 -20.47 11.10 -17.20
C GLN A 422 -19.52 11.97 -16.38
N GLN A 423 -19.29 11.64 -15.12
CA GLN A 423 -18.31 12.33 -14.27
C GLN A 423 -16.88 12.23 -14.84
N ILE A 424 -16.45 11.01 -15.21
CA ILE A 424 -15.14 10.79 -15.85
C ILE A 424 -15.03 11.60 -17.15
N ARG A 425 -16.08 11.60 -17.98
CA ARG A 425 -16.09 12.38 -19.24
C ARG A 425 -16.12 13.88 -18.98
N SER A 426 -16.88 14.35 -17.99
CA SER A 426 -16.94 15.77 -17.65
C SER A 426 -15.63 16.27 -17.03
N ALA A 427 -14.97 15.48 -16.20
CA ALA A 427 -13.64 15.80 -15.70
C ALA A 427 -12.62 15.96 -16.84
N ARG A 428 -12.67 15.09 -17.85
CA ARG A 428 -11.86 15.23 -19.07
C ARG A 428 -12.24 16.48 -19.88
N SER A 429 -13.54 16.77 -20.03
CA SER A 429 -14.02 17.94 -20.77
C SER A 429 -13.73 19.24 -20.06
N THR A 430 -13.73 19.29 -18.74
CA THR A 430 -13.33 20.46 -17.94
C THR A 430 -11.86 20.76 -18.14
N ARG A 431 -10.97 19.74 -18.19
CA ARG A 431 -9.56 19.91 -18.58
C ARG A 431 -9.41 20.40 -20.02
N GLN A 432 -10.26 19.94 -20.94
CA GLN A 432 -10.33 20.48 -22.29
C GLN A 432 -10.83 21.93 -22.29
N GLN A 433 -11.80 22.29 -21.46
CA GLN A 433 -12.29 23.66 -21.29
C GLN A 433 -11.21 24.57 -20.69
N VAL A 434 -10.42 24.11 -19.73
CA VAL A 434 -9.24 24.85 -19.21
C VAL A 434 -8.20 25.06 -20.32
N LYS A 435 -7.96 24.05 -21.15
CA LYS A 435 -7.09 24.16 -22.34
C LYS A 435 -7.65 25.15 -23.36
N ASP A 436 -8.96 25.14 -23.58
CA ASP A 436 -9.64 26.09 -24.48
C ASP A 436 -9.67 27.49 -23.89
N GLN A 437 -9.81 27.65 -22.56
CA GLN A 437 -9.65 28.92 -21.88
C GLN A 437 -8.18 29.42 -21.97
N ALA A 438 -7.23 28.58 -21.61
CA ALA A 438 -5.80 28.93 -21.76
C ALA A 438 -5.48 29.30 -23.24
N SER A 439 -6.07 28.59 -24.19
CA SER A 439 -5.95 28.92 -25.61
C SER A 439 -6.61 30.24 -25.99
N ARG A 440 -7.63 30.71 -25.27
CA ARG A 440 -8.29 32.00 -25.52
C ARG A 440 -7.38 33.20 -25.17
N TRP A 441 -6.41 32.99 -24.28
CA TRP A 441 -5.41 33.99 -23.94
C TRP A 441 -4.25 34.07 -24.97
N ILE A 442 -4.20 33.15 -25.93
CA ILE A 442 -3.28 33.18 -27.04
C ILE A 442 -3.81 34.21 -28.06
N PRO A 443 -3.09 35.28 -28.37
CA PRO A 443 -3.53 36.28 -29.35
C PRO A 443 -3.89 35.65 -30.70
N THR A 444 -4.94 36.16 -31.33
CA THR A 444 -5.51 35.64 -32.59
C THR A 444 -4.48 35.55 -33.72
N ALA A 445 -3.46 36.39 -33.68
CA ALA A 445 -2.35 36.40 -34.64
C ALA A 445 -1.49 35.12 -34.60
N VAL A 446 -1.46 34.40 -33.45
CA VAL A 446 -0.68 33.16 -33.27
C VAL A 446 -1.54 31.91 -33.52
N ARG A 447 -2.88 32.04 -33.40
CA ARG A 447 -3.81 30.94 -33.65
C ARG A 447 -3.90 30.50 -35.10
N SER A 448 -3.81 31.46 -36.02
CA SER A 448 -4.03 31.20 -37.45
C SER A 448 -2.92 30.35 -38.07
N PRO A 449 -1.62 30.63 -37.82
CA PRO A 449 -0.51 29.81 -38.31
C PRO A 449 -0.52 28.38 -37.73
N LEU A 450 -0.80 28.23 -36.43
CA LEU A 450 -0.82 26.92 -35.75
C LEU A 450 -1.96 26.01 -36.27
N LYS A 451 -3.16 26.58 -36.48
CA LYS A 451 -4.31 25.79 -37.06
C LYS A 451 -4.03 25.42 -38.52
N SER A 452 -3.35 26.22 -39.27
CA SER A 452 -3.02 25.92 -40.67
C SER A 452 -1.90 24.89 -40.79
N ALA A 453 -0.90 24.94 -39.92
CA ALA A 453 0.17 23.94 -39.82
C ALA A 453 -0.42 22.59 -39.42
N TYR A 454 -1.26 22.54 -38.39
CA TYR A 454 -1.93 21.33 -37.93
C TYR A 454 -2.83 20.68 -39.00
N ARG A 455 -3.56 21.49 -39.78
CA ARG A 455 -4.36 20.99 -40.90
C ARG A 455 -3.52 20.50 -42.09
N ARG A 456 -2.31 21.06 -42.33
CA ARG A 456 -1.38 20.58 -43.37
C ARG A 456 -0.78 19.22 -43.02
N VAL A 457 -0.37 19.04 -41.77
CA VAL A 457 0.22 17.79 -41.30
C VAL A 457 -0.82 16.64 -41.34
N ARG A 458 -2.06 16.93 -40.99
CA ARG A 458 -3.15 15.90 -41.02
C ARG A 458 -3.57 15.50 -42.46
N ARG A 459 -3.33 16.34 -43.46
CA ARG A 459 -3.59 16.02 -44.89
C ARG A 459 -2.43 15.27 -45.59
N ILE A 460 -1.30 15.12 -44.94
CA ILE A 460 -0.14 14.37 -45.47
C ILE A 460 -0.11 12.94 -44.91
N GLY A 461 -0.92 12.65 -43.88
CA GLY A 461 -1.03 11.33 -43.24
C GLY A 461 -2.32 10.56 -43.56
N GLU A 462 -3.19 11.08 -44.43
CA GLU A 462 -4.29 10.38 -45.14
C GLU A 462 -3.86 10.17 -46.61
#